data_7c27e413e4e52e1c9254c9c10efab1ad
#
_entry.id   7c27e413e4e52e1c9254c9c10efab1ad
#
_cell.length_a   1.000
_cell.length_b   1.000
_cell.length_c   1.000
_cell.angle_alpha   90.00
_cell.angle_beta   90.00
_cell.angle_gamma   90.00
#
_symmetry.space_group_name_H-M   'P 1'
#
loop_
_entity.id
_entity.type
_entity.pdbx_description
1 polymer ?
#
loop_
_entity_poly.entity_id
_entity_poly.type
_entity_poly.pdbx_seq_one_letter_code
_entity_poly.pdbx_strand_id
1 'polypeptide(L)'
;MTADGVLIVRHENEIGGTTDVAAHPAFAHRHTTKTIDGRPVTGWFTEDFTLAELKTLRARERLPDLRPANTAFDGQDPILTFEEVLDIATAAGVGVAPELKHPSYFAALGLPMEEVFVATLQRRGLTGADAPILIQCFEVGALQRLRARLAAPLLQLVAASGGPFDRPDLSYAAMTTPEGLAGIARYADWIGADTALNEPTPGAPTALIAGTAQFGPMSR
;
A
#
# COMPACT_ATOMS: atom_id res chain seq x y z
N MET A 1 -9.42 1.54 3.86
CA MET A 1 -10.12 2.48 4.78
C MET A 1 -11.41 1.87 5.26
N THR A 2 -11.89 2.28 6.43
CA THR A 2 -13.21 1.94 6.96
C THR A 2 -14.32 2.84 6.37
N ALA A 3 -15.59 2.45 6.54
CA ALA A 3 -16.75 3.27 6.13
C ALA A 3 -16.80 4.64 6.83
N ASP A 4 -16.29 4.73 8.05
CA ASP A 4 -16.18 5.96 8.86
C ASP A 4 -14.83 6.69 8.68
N GLY A 5 -14.09 6.37 7.61
CA GLY A 5 -12.94 7.14 7.13
C GLY A 5 -11.62 6.91 7.88
N VAL A 6 -11.48 5.83 8.64
CA VAL A 6 -10.24 5.53 9.36
C VAL A 6 -9.30 4.68 8.50
N LEU A 7 -8.01 5.03 8.48
CA LEU A 7 -6.98 4.22 7.84
C LEU A 7 -6.65 3.00 8.69
N ILE A 8 -6.75 1.82 8.09
CA ILE A 8 -6.35 0.55 8.71
C ILE A 8 -5.22 -0.09 7.94
N VAL A 9 -4.44 -0.94 8.59
CA VAL A 9 -3.28 -1.60 8.00
C VAL A 9 -3.64 -3.00 7.55
N ARG A 10 -3.81 -3.17 6.24
CA ARG A 10 -4.05 -4.45 5.55
C ARG A 10 -3.42 -4.40 4.17
N HIS A 11 -2.99 -5.55 3.65
CA HIS A 11 -2.46 -5.62 2.29
C HIS A 11 -3.55 -5.33 1.25
N GLU A 12 -4.74 -5.94 1.40
CA GLU A 12 -5.89 -5.72 0.53
C GLU A 12 -7.05 -5.13 1.34
N ASN A 13 -7.99 -4.44 0.68
CA ASN A 13 -9.25 -4.03 1.29
C ASN A 13 -10.24 -5.19 1.43
N GLU A 14 -10.08 -6.29 0.68
CA GLU A 14 -10.78 -7.55 0.91
C GLU A 14 -10.17 -8.26 2.12
N ILE A 15 -11.00 -8.64 3.11
CA ILE A 15 -10.56 -9.13 4.42
C ILE A 15 -10.98 -10.57 4.73
N GLY A 16 -11.69 -11.25 3.83
CA GLY A 16 -12.17 -12.62 4.06
C GLY A 16 -11.05 -13.64 4.26
N GLY A 17 -9.98 -13.51 3.48
CA GLY A 17 -8.82 -14.40 3.56
C GLY A 17 -7.82 -14.09 4.68
N THR A 18 -7.97 -12.96 5.38
CA THR A 18 -6.98 -12.45 6.34
C THR A 18 -7.57 -12.14 7.72
N THR A 19 -8.87 -12.41 7.90
CA THR A 19 -9.58 -12.27 9.17
C THR A 19 -10.58 -13.40 9.38
N ASP A 20 -11.17 -13.44 10.54
CA ASP A 20 -12.24 -14.37 10.91
C ASP A 20 -13.64 -13.89 10.52
N VAL A 21 -13.80 -12.87 9.65
CA VAL A 21 -15.08 -12.23 9.30
C VAL A 21 -16.13 -13.24 8.83
N ALA A 22 -15.73 -14.29 8.10
CA ALA A 22 -16.62 -15.34 7.64
C ALA A 22 -17.27 -16.15 8.79
N ALA A 23 -16.67 -16.14 9.97
CA ALA A 23 -17.21 -16.79 11.18
C ALA A 23 -18.19 -15.90 11.96
N HIS A 24 -18.43 -14.65 11.50
CA HIS A 24 -19.34 -13.71 12.13
C HIS A 24 -20.69 -13.63 11.38
N PRO A 25 -21.77 -14.30 11.84
CA PRO A 25 -23.07 -14.31 11.13
C PRO A 25 -23.66 -12.92 10.93
N ALA A 26 -23.38 -11.99 11.85
CA ALA A 26 -23.82 -10.60 11.75
C ALA A 26 -23.31 -9.88 10.48
N PHE A 27 -22.21 -10.32 9.91
CA PHE A 27 -21.59 -9.72 8.72
C PHE A 27 -21.80 -10.54 7.43
N ALA A 28 -22.49 -11.69 7.50
CA ALA A 28 -22.72 -12.55 6.33
C ALA A 28 -23.39 -11.81 5.16
N HIS A 29 -24.31 -10.87 5.46
CA HIS A 29 -25.04 -10.08 4.46
C HIS A 29 -24.16 -9.07 3.71
N ARG A 30 -22.94 -8.80 4.16
CA ARG A 30 -21.97 -7.88 3.52
C ARG A 30 -21.05 -8.59 2.54
N HIS A 31 -21.12 -9.93 2.45
CA HIS A 31 -20.37 -10.67 1.43
C HIS A 31 -20.88 -10.30 0.04
N THR A 32 -20.02 -9.72 -0.79
CA THR A 32 -20.42 -9.17 -2.09
C THR A 32 -19.28 -9.20 -3.10
N THR A 33 -19.57 -8.83 -4.35
CA THR A 33 -18.56 -8.66 -5.40
C THR A 33 -18.42 -7.19 -5.72
N LYS A 34 -17.20 -6.68 -5.67
CA LYS A 34 -16.84 -5.31 -6.08
C LYS A 34 -15.82 -5.33 -7.21
N THR A 35 -15.76 -4.24 -7.97
CA THR A 35 -14.71 -4.06 -8.98
C THR A 35 -13.59 -3.20 -8.37
N ILE A 36 -12.43 -3.80 -8.17
CA ILE A 36 -11.23 -3.14 -7.65
C ILE A 36 -10.21 -3.06 -8.79
N ASP A 37 -9.78 -1.86 -9.16
CA ASP A 37 -8.84 -1.62 -10.26
C ASP A 37 -9.21 -2.41 -11.54
N GLY A 38 -10.49 -2.36 -11.90
CA GLY A 38 -11.03 -3.03 -13.09
C GLY A 38 -11.20 -4.55 -12.98
N ARG A 39 -10.95 -5.16 -11.81
CA ARG A 39 -11.08 -6.61 -11.58
C ARG A 39 -12.19 -6.93 -10.60
N PRO A 40 -13.05 -7.93 -10.86
CA PRO A 40 -14.03 -8.37 -9.89
C PRO A 40 -13.33 -9.09 -8.74
N VAL A 41 -13.65 -8.69 -7.51
CA VAL A 41 -13.20 -9.32 -6.25
C VAL A 41 -14.42 -9.61 -5.41
N THR A 42 -14.52 -10.83 -4.89
CA THR A 42 -15.64 -11.27 -4.06
C THR A 42 -15.19 -11.54 -2.64
N GLY A 43 -15.90 -10.98 -1.65
CA GLY A 43 -15.57 -11.14 -0.23
C GLY A 43 -16.21 -10.06 0.63
N TRP A 44 -15.55 -9.72 1.73
CA TRP A 44 -15.89 -8.63 2.64
C TRP A 44 -14.86 -7.52 2.52
N PHE A 45 -15.31 -6.28 2.45
CA PHE A 45 -14.44 -5.14 2.17
C PHE A 45 -14.41 -4.15 3.32
N THR A 46 -13.24 -3.64 3.65
CA THR A 46 -13.00 -2.74 4.79
C THR A 46 -13.90 -1.51 4.80
N GLU A 47 -14.21 -0.98 3.63
CA GLU A 47 -15.07 0.20 3.43
C GLU A 47 -16.56 -0.07 3.69
N ASP A 48 -16.95 -1.31 3.91
CA ASP A 48 -18.33 -1.69 4.30
C ASP A 48 -18.47 -1.81 5.82
N PHE A 49 -17.41 -1.55 6.59
CA PHE A 49 -17.37 -1.68 8.04
C PHE A 49 -16.91 -0.37 8.69
N THR A 50 -17.51 -0.04 9.83
CA THR A 50 -16.93 0.96 10.72
C THR A 50 -15.68 0.43 11.41
N LEU A 51 -14.85 1.33 11.97
CA LEU A 51 -13.70 0.91 12.76
C LEU A 51 -14.13 0.03 13.94
N ALA A 52 -15.22 0.39 14.62
CA ALA A 52 -15.72 -0.36 15.77
C ALA A 52 -16.06 -1.81 15.41
N GLU A 53 -16.68 -2.03 14.24
CA GLU A 53 -16.97 -3.38 13.74
C GLU A 53 -15.70 -4.14 13.37
N LEU A 54 -14.74 -3.51 12.64
CA LEU A 54 -13.47 -4.15 12.29
C LEU A 54 -12.65 -4.55 13.52
N LYS A 55 -12.72 -3.79 14.61
CA LYS A 55 -12.02 -4.11 15.86
C LYS A 55 -12.60 -5.35 16.56
N THR A 56 -13.81 -5.81 16.20
CA THR A 56 -14.34 -7.10 16.69
C THR A 56 -13.73 -8.31 16.00
N LEU A 57 -13.15 -8.13 14.80
CA LEU A 57 -12.52 -9.19 14.02
C LEU A 57 -11.10 -9.49 14.52
N ARG A 58 -10.61 -10.69 14.17
CA ARG A 58 -9.25 -11.12 14.47
C ARG A 58 -8.51 -11.47 13.20
N ALA A 59 -7.21 -11.12 13.19
CA ALA A 59 -6.31 -11.45 12.08
C ALA A 59 -6.05 -12.95 11.96
N ARG A 60 -5.84 -13.41 10.73
CA ARG A 60 -5.48 -14.79 10.40
C ARG A 60 -4.37 -14.80 9.34
N GLU A 61 -3.55 -15.86 9.36
CA GLU A 61 -2.53 -16.08 8.32
C GLU A 61 -3.20 -16.30 6.95
N ARG A 62 -2.77 -15.51 5.97
CA ARG A 62 -3.32 -15.56 4.60
C ARG A 62 -2.87 -16.79 3.82
N LEU A 63 -1.65 -17.26 4.05
CA LEU A 63 -0.99 -18.34 3.32
C LEU A 63 -0.54 -19.45 4.28
N PRO A 64 -1.48 -20.15 4.95
CA PRO A 64 -1.16 -21.11 6.01
C PRO A 64 -0.29 -22.28 5.52
N ASP A 65 -0.46 -22.71 4.27
CA ASP A 65 0.35 -23.78 3.67
C ASP A 65 1.82 -23.35 3.48
N LEU A 66 2.06 -22.08 3.19
CA LEU A 66 3.41 -21.52 3.01
C LEU A 66 4.04 -21.12 4.36
N ARG A 67 3.22 -20.66 5.29
CA ARG A 67 3.65 -20.12 6.60
C ARG A 67 2.90 -20.76 7.75
N PRO A 68 2.99 -22.09 7.92
CA PRO A 68 2.18 -22.82 8.92
C PRO A 68 2.46 -22.36 10.36
N ALA A 69 3.67 -21.93 10.68
CA ALA A 69 4.00 -21.44 12.03
C ALA A 69 3.23 -20.16 12.41
N ASN A 70 2.85 -19.34 11.42
CA ASN A 70 2.12 -18.10 11.69
C ASN A 70 0.67 -18.37 12.14
N THR A 71 0.10 -19.52 11.81
CA THR A 71 -1.27 -19.89 12.22
C THR A 71 -1.42 -19.99 13.75
N ALA A 72 -0.31 -20.12 14.47
CA ALA A 72 -0.32 -20.09 15.93
C ALA A 72 -0.82 -18.72 16.49
N PHE A 73 -0.80 -17.66 15.68
CA PHE A 73 -1.26 -16.32 16.05
C PHE A 73 -2.69 -16.02 15.55
N ASP A 74 -3.30 -16.94 14.81
CA ASP A 74 -4.67 -16.75 14.30
C ASP A 74 -5.65 -16.49 15.46
N GLY A 75 -6.47 -15.46 15.28
CA GLY A 75 -7.49 -15.09 16.26
C GLY A 75 -6.99 -14.32 17.48
N GLN A 76 -5.69 -14.02 17.59
CA GLN A 76 -5.12 -13.32 18.74
C GLN A 76 -5.14 -11.79 18.56
N ASP A 77 -4.77 -11.29 17.39
CA ASP A 77 -4.58 -9.87 17.15
C ASP A 77 -5.77 -9.21 16.44
N PRO A 78 -6.17 -7.99 16.84
CA PRO A 78 -7.14 -7.19 16.11
C PRO A 78 -6.54 -6.60 14.83
N ILE A 79 -7.40 -6.07 13.96
CA ILE A 79 -6.96 -5.22 12.84
C ILE A 79 -6.47 -3.89 13.42
N LEU A 80 -5.24 -3.49 13.06
CA LEU A 80 -4.64 -2.24 13.51
C LEU A 80 -5.02 -1.07 12.60
N THR A 81 -5.20 0.11 13.20
CA THR A 81 -5.23 1.38 12.48
C THR A 81 -3.81 1.80 12.09
N PHE A 82 -3.69 2.72 11.13
CA PHE A 82 -2.39 3.29 10.77
C PHE A 82 -1.75 4.06 11.94
N GLU A 83 -2.56 4.76 12.74
CA GLU A 83 -2.10 5.47 13.95
C GLU A 83 -1.48 4.48 14.98
N GLU A 84 -2.14 3.34 15.24
CA GLU A 84 -1.61 2.31 16.15
C GLU A 84 -0.28 1.73 15.64
N VAL A 85 -0.13 1.53 14.33
CA VAL A 85 1.16 1.08 13.76
C VAL A 85 2.23 2.14 13.91
N LEU A 86 1.91 3.42 13.74
CA LEU A 86 2.85 4.52 14.00
C LEU A 86 3.28 4.57 15.48
N ASP A 87 2.36 4.31 16.42
CA ASP A 87 2.69 4.25 17.85
C ASP A 87 3.67 3.11 18.14
N ILE A 88 3.42 1.92 17.59
CA ILE A 88 4.31 0.74 17.72
C ILE A 88 5.69 1.05 17.15
N ALA A 89 5.77 1.60 15.95
CA ALA A 89 7.03 1.92 15.29
C ALA A 89 7.82 2.98 16.07
N THR A 90 7.14 4.01 16.55
CA THR A 90 7.74 5.07 17.38
C THR A 90 8.30 4.49 18.68
N ALA A 91 7.55 3.63 19.36
CA ALA A 91 8.00 2.97 20.58
C ALA A 91 9.19 2.05 20.35
N ALA A 92 9.27 1.42 19.18
CA ALA A 92 10.39 0.55 18.78
C ALA A 92 11.59 1.33 18.21
N GLY A 93 11.47 2.64 17.96
CA GLY A 93 12.52 3.45 17.35
C GLY A 93 12.84 3.06 15.90
N VAL A 94 11.83 2.58 15.13
CA VAL A 94 11.99 2.15 13.73
C VAL A 94 11.13 2.99 12.79
N GLY A 95 11.53 3.04 11.51
CA GLY A 95 10.73 3.65 10.44
C GLY A 95 9.62 2.72 9.95
N VAL A 96 8.71 3.28 9.14
CA VAL A 96 7.59 2.56 8.52
C VAL A 96 7.60 2.74 7.00
N ALA A 97 7.08 1.75 6.28
CA ALA A 97 6.98 1.79 4.82
C ALA A 97 5.53 1.51 4.36
N PRO A 98 4.58 2.44 4.63
CA PRO A 98 3.18 2.25 4.27
C PRO A 98 2.96 2.33 2.76
N GLU A 99 2.11 1.43 2.24
CA GLU A 99 1.56 1.51 0.88
C GLU A 99 0.15 2.10 0.92
N LEU A 100 -0.13 3.09 0.07
CA LEU A 100 -1.49 3.49 -0.24
C LEU A 100 -2.04 2.55 -1.30
N LYS A 101 -2.96 1.67 -0.90
CA LYS A 101 -3.56 0.67 -1.77
C LYS A 101 -4.88 1.17 -2.34
N HIS A 102 -5.01 1.16 -3.67
CA HIS A 102 -6.22 1.55 -4.41
C HIS A 102 -6.76 2.97 -4.09
N PRO A 103 -5.91 4.03 -4.02
CA PRO A 103 -6.40 5.36 -3.64
C PRO A 103 -7.47 5.91 -4.59
N SER A 104 -7.40 5.67 -5.90
CA SER A 104 -8.42 6.08 -6.86
C SER A 104 -9.76 5.38 -6.62
N TYR A 105 -9.75 4.10 -6.24
CA TYR A 105 -10.96 3.36 -5.88
C TYR A 105 -11.63 3.98 -4.65
N PHE A 106 -10.88 4.24 -3.59
CA PHE A 106 -11.42 4.87 -2.38
C PHE A 106 -11.91 6.29 -2.63
N ALA A 107 -11.20 7.07 -3.45
CA ALA A 107 -11.64 8.40 -3.85
C ALA A 107 -13.00 8.36 -4.57
N ALA A 108 -13.22 7.40 -5.46
CA ALA A 108 -14.50 7.21 -6.15
C ALA A 108 -15.66 6.86 -5.21
N LEU A 109 -15.36 6.27 -4.03
CA LEU A 109 -16.33 6.01 -2.97
C LEU A 109 -16.57 7.22 -2.05
N GLY A 110 -15.90 8.36 -2.27
CA GLY A 110 -15.97 9.51 -1.38
C GLY A 110 -15.15 9.33 -0.09
N LEU A 111 -14.22 8.39 -0.08
CA LEU A 111 -13.30 8.12 1.02
C LEU A 111 -11.89 8.66 0.66
N PRO A 112 -11.54 9.90 0.99
CA PRO A 112 -10.32 10.57 0.53
C PRO A 112 -9.09 10.07 1.29
N MET A 113 -8.59 8.90 0.93
CA MET A 113 -7.47 8.21 1.60
C MET A 113 -6.25 9.11 1.77
N GLU A 114 -5.83 9.80 0.71
CA GLU A 114 -4.64 10.65 0.71
C GLU A 114 -4.77 11.82 1.68
N GLU A 115 -5.96 12.41 1.80
CA GLU A 115 -6.19 13.54 2.70
C GLU A 115 -6.07 13.11 4.16
N VAL A 116 -6.69 11.99 4.53
CA VAL A 116 -6.61 11.42 5.87
C VAL A 116 -5.17 11.01 6.19
N PHE A 117 -4.47 10.42 5.21
CA PHE A 117 -3.07 10.02 5.34
C PHE A 117 -2.16 11.23 5.60
N VAL A 118 -2.24 12.25 4.76
CA VAL A 118 -1.44 13.49 4.93
C VAL A 118 -1.73 14.18 6.26
N ALA A 119 -3.01 14.29 6.65
CA ALA A 119 -3.38 14.88 7.93
C ALA A 119 -2.79 14.09 9.12
N THR A 120 -2.75 12.75 9.01
CA THR A 120 -2.10 11.91 10.01
C THR A 120 -0.60 12.18 10.09
N LEU A 121 0.09 12.22 8.95
CA LEU A 121 1.54 12.51 8.92
C LEU A 121 1.86 13.90 9.47
N GLN A 122 1.03 14.90 9.18
CA GLN A 122 1.20 16.26 9.72
C GLN A 122 1.09 16.27 11.25
N ARG A 123 0.07 15.60 11.81
CA ARG A 123 -0.08 15.49 13.27
C ARG A 123 1.10 14.77 13.94
N ARG A 124 1.71 13.83 13.24
CA ARG A 124 2.84 13.01 13.72
C ARG A 124 4.21 13.62 13.43
N GLY A 125 4.29 14.74 12.71
CA GLY A 125 5.57 15.36 12.32
C GLY A 125 6.36 14.53 11.29
N LEU A 126 5.67 13.69 10.48
CA LEU A 126 6.28 12.77 9.52
C LEU A 126 6.22 13.28 8.06
N THR A 127 6.28 14.58 7.85
CA THR A 127 6.14 15.22 6.52
C THR A 127 7.48 15.66 5.90
N GLY A 128 8.56 15.66 6.68
CA GLY A 128 9.88 16.14 6.26
C GLY A 128 10.68 15.12 5.46
N ALA A 129 11.72 15.59 4.77
CA ALA A 129 12.60 14.75 3.95
C ALA A 129 13.36 13.68 4.77
N ASP A 130 13.62 13.95 6.04
CA ASP A 130 14.32 13.03 6.94
C ASP A 130 13.37 12.21 7.84
N ALA A 131 12.04 12.28 7.56
CA ALA A 131 11.07 11.51 8.33
C ALA A 131 11.34 10.00 8.18
N PRO A 132 11.23 9.22 9.27
CA PRO A 132 11.47 7.76 9.23
C PRO A 132 10.27 7.03 8.60
N ILE A 133 9.89 7.43 7.39
CA ILE A 133 8.79 6.87 6.62
C ILE A 133 9.17 6.80 5.14
N LEU A 134 8.78 5.70 4.47
CA LEU A 134 8.90 5.53 3.03
C LEU A 134 7.51 5.23 2.44
N ILE A 135 6.89 6.21 1.82
CA ILE A 135 5.51 6.13 1.35
C ILE A 135 5.47 5.48 -0.02
N GLN A 136 4.70 4.40 -0.17
CA GLN A 136 4.66 3.59 -1.38
C GLN A 136 3.28 3.67 -2.05
N CYS A 137 3.26 3.63 -3.38
CA CYS A 137 2.03 3.49 -4.16
C CYS A 137 2.32 2.98 -5.57
N PHE A 138 1.38 2.22 -6.15
CA PHE A 138 1.37 1.87 -7.57
C PHE A 138 0.79 3.00 -8.43
N GLU A 139 -0.14 3.80 -7.89
CA GLU A 139 -0.78 4.89 -8.62
C GLU A 139 0.12 6.14 -8.69
N VAL A 140 0.38 6.58 -9.91
CA VAL A 140 1.26 7.73 -10.20
C VAL A 140 0.65 9.03 -9.70
N GLY A 141 -0.64 9.26 -9.97
CA GLY A 141 -1.33 10.48 -9.58
C GLY A 141 -1.41 10.65 -8.06
N ALA A 142 -1.57 9.56 -7.32
CA ALA A 142 -1.54 9.59 -5.85
C ALA A 142 -0.18 10.09 -5.34
N LEU A 143 0.95 9.56 -5.85
CA LEU A 143 2.29 10.00 -5.47
C LEU A 143 2.56 11.46 -5.88
N GLN A 144 2.09 11.89 -7.06
CA GLN A 144 2.21 13.28 -7.49
C GLN A 144 1.46 14.24 -6.56
N ARG A 145 0.23 13.89 -6.14
CA ARG A 145 -0.55 14.69 -5.17
C ARG A 145 0.10 14.71 -3.79
N LEU A 146 0.69 13.59 -3.36
CA LEU A 146 1.46 13.52 -2.11
C LEU A 146 2.72 14.39 -2.18
N ARG A 147 3.49 14.34 -3.28
CA ARG A 147 4.69 15.15 -3.47
C ARG A 147 4.41 16.64 -3.39
N ALA A 148 3.25 17.09 -3.87
CA ALA A 148 2.84 18.49 -3.76
C ALA A 148 2.58 18.95 -2.30
N ARG A 149 2.47 18.02 -1.35
CA ARG A 149 2.08 18.28 0.05
C ARG A 149 3.13 17.85 1.08
N LEU A 150 4.05 16.95 0.71
CA LEU A 150 5.01 16.30 1.60
C LEU A 150 6.42 16.35 1.00
N ALA A 151 7.41 16.56 1.85
CA ALA A 151 8.82 16.36 1.52
C ALA A 151 9.30 14.94 1.91
N ALA A 152 8.47 14.15 2.60
CA ALA A 152 8.79 12.78 3.01
C ALA A 152 9.15 11.88 1.81
N PRO A 153 10.02 10.87 1.98
CA PRO A 153 10.41 9.96 0.91
C PRO A 153 9.23 9.21 0.29
N LEU A 154 9.14 9.26 -1.05
CA LEU A 154 8.11 8.58 -1.84
C LEU A 154 8.75 7.50 -2.71
N LEU A 155 8.06 6.37 -2.85
CA LEU A 155 8.48 5.22 -3.64
C LEU A 155 7.39 4.83 -4.64
N GLN A 156 7.74 4.86 -5.94
CA GLN A 156 6.88 4.35 -7.00
C GLN A 156 7.00 2.83 -7.09
N LEU A 157 5.92 2.11 -6.88
CA LEU A 157 5.86 0.66 -7.09
C LEU A 157 5.62 0.35 -8.57
N VAL A 158 6.31 -0.66 -9.10
CA VAL A 158 6.13 -1.17 -10.45
C VAL A 158 6.06 -2.70 -10.43
N ALA A 159 5.05 -3.27 -11.08
CA ALA A 159 4.90 -4.71 -11.24
C ALA A 159 5.59 -5.21 -12.52
N ALA A 160 5.79 -6.53 -12.62
CA ALA A 160 6.44 -7.17 -13.77
C ALA A 160 5.67 -6.96 -15.09
N SER A 161 4.37 -6.69 -15.04
CA SER A 161 3.54 -6.47 -16.22
C SER A 161 2.37 -5.54 -15.91
N GLY A 162 1.69 -5.03 -16.94
CA GLY A 162 0.56 -4.11 -16.81
C GLY A 162 1.00 -2.64 -16.68
N GLY A 163 0.26 -1.86 -15.93
CA GLY A 163 0.51 -0.43 -15.70
C GLY A 163 -0.26 0.09 -14.49
N PRO A 164 -0.01 1.35 -14.07
CA PRO A 164 -0.74 1.99 -12.98
C PRO A 164 -2.23 2.14 -13.34
N PHE A 165 -3.12 1.82 -12.41
CA PHE A 165 -4.56 1.85 -12.66
C PHE A 165 -5.06 3.27 -13.03
N ASP A 166 -4.54 4.27 -12.37
CA ASP A 166 -4.89 5.68 -12.59
C ASP A 166 -4.26 6.30 -13.85
N ARG A 167 -3.38 5.58 -14.55
CA ARG A 167 -2.70 6.02 -15.77
C ARG A 167 -2.74 4.93 -16.84
N PRO A 168 -3.91 4.70 -17.46
CA PRO A 168 -4.06 3.65 -18.49
C PRO A 168 -3.22 3.90 -19.76
N ASP A 169 -2.68 5.10 -19.91
CA ASP A 169 -1.72 5.50 -20.95
C ASP A 169 -0.29 5.01 -20.67
N LEU A 170 0.03 4.55 -19.46
CA LEU A 170 1.35 4.09 -19.06
C LEU A 170 1.40 2.57 -18.88
N SER A 171 2.56 1.98 -19.16
CA SER A 171 2.89 0.62 -18.76
C SER A 171 4.09 0.60 -17.83
N TYR A 172 4.18 -0.40 -16.95
CA TYR A 172 5.36 -0.57 -16.09
C TYR A 172 6.63 -0.79 -16.91
N ALA A 173 6.53 -1.45 -18.08
CA ALA A 173 7.65 -1.59 -18.99
C ALA A 173 8.17 -0.23 -19.51
N ALA A 174 7.26 0.71 -19.84
CA ALA A 174 7.66 2.06 -20.23
C ALA A 174 8.23 2.86 -19.05
N MET A 175 7.68 2.68 -17.84
CA MET A 175 8.13 3.36 -16.63
C MET A 175 9.54 2.94 -16.19
N THR A 176 10.00 1.75 -16.58
CA THR A 176 11.33 1.21 -16.25
C THR A 176 12.40 1.45 -17.33
N THR A 177 12.07 2.19 -18.40
CA THR A 177 13.07 2.73 -19.33
C THR A 177 13.83 3.92 -18.72
N PRO A 178 14.99 4.33 -19.27
CA PRO A 178 15.69 5.54 -18.81
C PRO A 178 14.79 6.79 -18.77
N GLU A 179 13.96 6.99 -19.80
CA GLU A 179 13.01 8.09 -19.89
C GLU A 179 11.90 7.97 -18.85
N GLY A 180 11.39 6.75 -18.62
CA GLY A 180 10.40 6.45 -17.59
C GLY A 180 10.93 6.71 -16.19
N LEU A 181 12.15 6.26 -15.89
CA LEU A 181 12.83 6.53 -14.62
C LEU A 181 13.05 8.04 -14.38
N ALA A 182 13.47 8.77 -15.41
CA ALA A 182 13.58 10.23 -15.34
C ALA A 182 12.20 10.89 -15.10
N GLY A 183 11.12 10.29 -15.60
CA GLY A 183 9.74 10.69 -15.31
C GLY A 183 9.35 10.48 -13.85
N ILE A 184 9.67 9.30 -13.29
CA ILE A 184 9.42 8.96 -11.87
C ILE A 184 10.20 9.90 -10.94
N ALA A 185 11.46 10.17 -11.25
CA ALA A 185 12.34 11.04 -10.43
C ALA A 185 11.80 12.47 -10.22
N ARG A 186 10.78 12.89 -10.97
CA ARG A 186 10.14 14.21 -10.79
C ARG A 186 9.19 14.24 -9.58
N TYR A 187 8.73 13.09 -9.09
CA TYR A 187 7.74 13.01 -8.01
C TYR A 187 8.03 11.96 -6.95
N ALA A 188 8.89 10.99 -7.21
CA ALA A 188 9.28 9.95 -6.25
C ALA A 188 10.81 9.87 -6.14
N ASP A 189 11.29 9.54 -4.94
CA ASP A 189 12.71 9.45 -4.60
C ASP A 189 13.24 8.03 -4.86
N TRP A 190 12.33 7.04 -4.90
CA TRP A 190 12.66 5.63 -5.00
C TRP A 190 11.73 4.90 -5.98
N ILE A 191 12.22 3.79 -6.53
CA ILE A 191 11.41 2.82 -7.27
C ILE A 191 11.45 1.47 -6.55
N GLY A 192 10.27 0.86 -6.36
CA GLY A 192 10.09 -0.50 -5.82
C GLY A 192 9.66 -1.43 -6.94
N ALA A 193 10.62 -2.11 -7.54
CA ALA A 193 10.36 -2.99 -8.68
C ALA A 193 10.10 -4.43 -8.23
N ASP A 194 9.15 -5.10 -8.90
CA ASP A 194 8.97 -6.54 -8.79
C ASP A 194 10.31 -7.26 -9.02
N THR A 195 10.59 -8.29 -8.24
CA THR A 195 11.85 -9.04 -8.32
C THR A 195 12.13 -9.61 -9.72
N ALA A 196 11.08 -9.98 -10.48
CA ALA A 196 11.21 -10.43 -11.85
C ALA A 196 11.74 -9.35 -12.82
N LEU A 197 11.60 -8.07 -12.46
CA LEU A 197 12.19 -6.95 -13.21
C LEU A 197 13.65 -6.70 -12.86
N ASN A 198 14.06 -7.06 -11.66
CA ASN A 198 15.42 -6.84 -11.15
C ASN A 198 16.33 -8.01 -11.49
N GLU A 199 15.87 -9.22 -11.25
CA GLU A 199 16.64 -10.44 -11.38
C GLU A 199 15.72 -11.60 -11.83
N PRO A 200 15.33 -11.65 -13.12
CA PRO A 200 14.42 -12.66 -13.64
C PRO A 200 15.01 -14.08 -13.56
N THR A 201 16.34 -14.17 -13.48
CA THR A 201 17.08 -15.40 -13.23
C THR A 201 18.11 -15.14 -12.14
N PRO A 202 18.24 -16.00 -11.11
CA PRO A 202 19.22 -15.82 -10.03
C PRO A 202 20.64 -15.56 -10.56
N GLY A 203 21.28 -14.47 -10.11
CA GLY A 203 22.61 -14.05 -10.54
C GLY A 203 22.66 -13.29 -11.87
N ALA A 204 21.51 -13.00 -12.50
CA ALA A 204 21.44 -12.25 -13.76
C ALA A 204 20.64 -10.94 -13.61
N PRO A 205 21.22 -9.89 -13.01
CA PRO A 205 20.54 -8.61 -12.81
C PRO A 205 20.22 -7.94 -14.16
N THR A 206 19.07 -7.29 -14.24
CA THR A 206 18.64 -6.58 -15.45
C THR A 206 19.29 -5.21 -15.58
N ALA A 207 19.13 -4.58 -16.75
CA ALA A 207 19.53 -3.21 -17.00
C ALA A 207 18.81 -2.19 -16.07
N LEU A 208 17.68 -2.54 -15.48
CA LEU A 208 16.99 -1.69 -14.50
C LEU A 208 17.87 -1.41 -13.27
N ILE A 209 18.53 -2.45 -12.71
CA ILE A 209 19.47 -2.28 -11.58
C ILE A 209 20.65 -1.38 -12.00
N ALA A 210 21.21 -1.61 -13.18
CA ALA A 210 22.31 -0.78 -13.67
C ALA A 210 21.86 0.68 -13.95
N GLY A 211 20.63 0.86 -14.44
CA GLY A 211 20.03 2.18 -14.70
C GLY A 211 19.77 2.97 -13.43
N THR A 212 19.23 2.34 -12.39
CA THR A 212 18.96 3.00 -11.10
C THR A 212 20.25 3.47 -10.40
N ALA A 213 21.37 2.75 -10.58
CA ALA A 213 22.67 3.16 -10.05
C ALA A 213 23.22 4.45 -10.71
N GLN A 214 22.78 4.80 -11.94
CA GLN A 214 23.17 6.04 -12.62
C GLN A 214 22.44 7.27 -12.09
N PHE A 215 21.28 7.10 -11.49
CA PHE A 215 20.52 8.15 -10.78
C PHE A 215 20.90 8.15 -9.29
N GLY A 216 22.19 8.19 -8.95
CA GLY A 216 22.70 8.19 -7.57
C GLY A 216 21.90 9.11 -6.64
N PRO A 217 22.11 9.06 -5.31
CA PRO A 217 21.30 9.85 -4.38
C PRO A 217 21.28 11.29 -4.86
N MET A 218 20.09 11.80 -5.20
CA MET A 218 19.94 13.17 -5.64
C MET A 218 20.56 14.04 -4.55
N SER A 219 21.59 14.77 -4.89
CA SER A 219 22.24 15.75 -4.00
C SER A 219 21.13 16.71 -3.53
N ARG A 220 20.94 16.74 -2.24
CA ARG A 220 20.03 17.63 -1.53
C ARG A 220 20.40 19.09 -1.75
#